data_2817969435d92113bbcb0d6547180cd3
#
_entry.id   2817969435d92113bbcb0d6547180cd3
#
_cell.length_a   1.000
_cell.length_b   1.000
_cell.length_c   1.000
_cell.angle_alpha   90.00
_cell.angle_beta   90.00
_cell.angle_gamma   90.00
#
_symmetry.space_group_name_H-M   'P 1'
#
loop_
_entity.id
_entity.type
_entity.pdbx_description
1 polymer ?
#
loop_
_entity_poly.entity_id
_entity_poly.type
_entity_poly.pdbx_seq_one_letter_code
_entity_poly.pdbx_strand_id
1 'polypeptide(L)'
;MSSLTVRPYQPGPTEDAALRDICLRTGDNGTDASSLYALPWLLAAVYLDPYLKFHPHHCIVIADGDTPVGYAVGTPDTTAFTSRLTEHWWPQVLNRVAQVQNTGTHLLPADHALVTTIHQWALPPASVISSYPAHLHIDLLDAAQGGGWGRRAINELLTTMRQAHVPGIHLGVSAANTRAQGFYTHIGFTVVAFAPWGSFMGMSLTTPPEATPAALHSQVHGKTSL
;
A
#
# COMPACT_ATOMS: atom_id res chain seq x y z
N MET A 1 -13.06 17.84 20.08
CA MET A 1 -11.73 17.25 19.81
C MET A 1 -11.99 16.05 18.91
N SER A 2 -11.39 16.03 17.72
CA SER A 2 -11.49 14.90 16.77
C SER A 2 -10.96 13.64 17.45
N SER A 3 -11.78 12.58 17.50
CA SER A 3 -11.39 11.31 18.12
C SER A 3 -10.99 10.31 17.03
N LEU A 4 -9.90 10.61 16.31
CA LEU A 4 -9.41 9.68 15.30
C LEU A 4 -9.02 8.34 15.94
N THR A 5 -9.43 7.27 15.27
CA THR A 5 -9.10 5.89 15.65
C THR A 5 -8.50 5.17 14.45
N VAL A 6 -7.71 4.12 14.73
CA VAL A 6 -7.22 3.19 13.71
C VAL A 6 -7.86 1.83 14.02
N ARG A 7 -8.48 1.23 13.01
CA ARG A 7 -9.17 -0.05 13.15
C ARG A 7 -9.10 -0.89 11.89
N PRO A 8 -9.36 -2.20 11.96
CA PRO A 8 -9.57 -3.01 10.77
C PRO A 8 -10.73 -2.49 9.92
N TYR A 9 -10.62 -2.70 8.60
CA TYR A 9 -11.70 -2.47 7.66
C TYR A 9 -12.92 -3.35 7.98
N GLN A 10 -14.10 -2.78 7.86
CA GLN A 10 -15.38 -3.46 8.09
C GLN A 10 -16.14 -3.54 6.75
N PRO A 11 -16.16 -4.71 6.09
CA PRO A 11 -16.79 -4.85 4.78
C PRO A 11 -18.26 -4.41 4.80
N GLY A 12 -18.63 -3.54 3.88
CA GLY A 12 -19.99 -3.08 3.72
C GLY A 12 -20.13 -1.89 2.78
N PRO A 13 -21.32 -1.69 2.18
CA PRO A 13 -21.50 -0.71 1.11
C PRO A 13 -21.19 0.73 1.54
N THR A 14 -21.44 1.08 2.80
CA THR A 14 -21.18 2.42 3.33
C THR A 14 -19.68 2.67 3.48
N GLU A 15 -18.95 1.74 4.09
CA GLU A 15 -17.51 1.89 4.28
C GLU A 15 -16.78 1.81 2.93
N ASP A 16 -17.15 0.87 2.06
CA ASP A 16 -16.60 0.76 0.70
C ASP A 16 -16.74 2.07 -0.08
N ALA A 17 -17.92 2.69 -0.02
CA ALA A 17 -18.19 3.97 -0.68
C ALA A 17 -17.32 5.10 -0.12
N ALA A 18 -17.16 5.17 1.21
CA ALA A 18 -16.32 6.15 1.87
C ALA A 18 -14.82 5.98 1.49
N LEU A 19 -14.32 4.73 1.45
CA LEU A 19 -12.95 4.47 1.06
C LEU A 19 -12.69 4.80 -0.42
N ARG A 20 -13.66 4.55 -1.32
CA ARG A 20 -13.56 4.97 -2.73
C ARG A 20 -13.56 6.48 -2.88
N ASP A 21 -14.33 7.22 -2.07
CA ASP A 21 -14.30 8.68 -2.04
C ASP A 21 -12.92 9.19 -1.59
N ILE A 22 -12.34 8.60 -0.55
CA ILE A 22 -10.97 8.92 -0.11
C ILE A 22 -9.97 8.66 -1.24
N CYS A 23 -10.01 7.49 -1.88
CA CYS A 23 -9.14 7.15 -3.00
C CYS A 23 -9.19 8.21 -4.11
N LEU A 24 -10.37 8.66 -4.48
CA LEU A 24 -10.58 9.68 -5.49
C LEU A 24 -10.05 11.06 -5.06
N ARG A 25 -10.36 11.46 -3.82
CA ARG A 25 -9.97 12.77 -3.28
C ARG A 25 -8.49 12.88 -2.92
N THR A 26 -7.75 11.82 -3.01
CA THR A 26 -6.29 11.79 -2.80
C THR A 26 -5.53 11.30 -4.04
N GLY A 27 -6.23 10.99 -5.12
CA GLY A 27 -5.70 10.26 -6.30
C GLY A 27 -4.72 11.05 -7.18
N ASP A 28 -4.62 12.38 -7.01
CA ASP A 28 -3.62 13.19 -7.70
C ASP A 28 -2.46 13.56 -6.75
N ASN A 29 -1.54 12.61 -6.54
CA ASN A 29 -0.39 12.78 -5.66
C ASN A 29 -0.75 13.31 -4.26
N GLY A 30 -1.90 12.88 -3.72
CA GLY A 30 -2.41 13.29 -2.42
C GLY A 30 -3.38 14.46 -2.47
N THR A 31 -3.76 14.95 -3.65
CA THR A 31 -4.78 15.97 -3.87
C THR A 31 -5.99 15.41 -4.61
N ASP A 32 -7.08 16.17 -4.65
CA ASP A 32 -8.35 15.76 -5.23
C ASP A 32 -8.27 15.55 -6.75
N ALA A 33 -8.54 14.31 -7.17
CA ALA A 33 -8.54 13.89 -8.57
C ALA A 33 -9.95 13.84 -9.18
N SER A 34 -11.01 14.28 -8.49
CA SER A 34 -12.40 14.10 -8.92
C SER A 34 -12.68 14.71 -10.29
N SER A 35 -12.04 15.83 -10.64
CA SER A 35 -12.20 16.50 -11.95
C SER A 35 -11.42 15.86 -13.08
N LEU A 36 -10.53 14.91 -12.81
CA LEU A 36 -9.64 14.29 -13.79
C LEU A 36 -10.29 13.10 -14.50
N TYR A 37 -11.34 12.51 -13.91
CA TYR A 37 -11.94 11.26 -14.36
C TYR A 37 -13.39 11.45 -14.82
N ALA A 38 -13.71 10.94 -16.00
CA ALA A 38 -15.09 10.71 -16.43
C ALA A 38 -15.69 9.48 -15.74
N LEU A 39 -14.82 8.54 -15.32
CA LEU A 39 -15.15 7.32 -14.60
C LEU A 39 -14.51 7.33 -13.19
N PRO A 40 -15.04 8.10 -12.22
CA PRO A 40 -14.42 8.24 -10.89
C PRO A 40 -14.19 6.90 -10.17
N TRP A 41 -15.04 5.89 -10.44
CA TRP A 41 -14.91 4.55 -9.89
C TRP A 41 -13.68 3.79 -10.39
N LEU A 42 -13.11 4.16 -11.55
CA LEU A 42 -12.01 3.43 -12.17
C LEU A 42 -10.72 3.53 -11.35
N LEU A 43 -10.48 4.67 -10.70
CA LEU A 43 -9.31 4.84 -9.85
C LEU A 43 -9.32 3.85 -8.67
N ALA A 44 -10.44 3.76 -7.95
CA ALA A 44 -10.59 2.79 -6.86
C ALA A 44 -10.56 1.34 -7.37
N ALA A 45 -11.13 1.06 -8.55
CA ALA A 45 -11.06 -0.27 -9.16
C ALA A 45 -9.62 -0.71 -9.46
N VAL A 46 -8.67 0.22 -9.61
CA VAL A 46 -7.25 -0.09 -9.82
C VAL A 46 -6.49 -0.17 -8.50
N TYR A 47 -6.68 0.77 -7.59
CA TYR A 47 -5.77 0.97 -6.45
C TYR A 47 -6.36 0.64 -5.08
N LEU A 48 -7.67 0.32 -4.98
CA LEU A 48 -8.34 0.05 -3.70
C LEU A 48 -9.19 -1.22 -3.72
N ASP A 49 -10.19 -1.31 -4.60
CA ASP A 49 -11.22 -2.37 -4.57
C ASP A 49 -10.65 -3.81 -4.57
N PRO A 50 -9.56 -4.12 -5.30
CA PRO A 50 -8.98 -5.46 -5.26
C PRO A 50 -8.51 -5.87 -3.87
N TYR A 51 -7.96 -4.93 -3.09
CA TYR A 51 -7.49 -5.20 -1.72
C TYR A 51 -8.68 -5.46 -0.80
N LEU A 52 -9.71 -4.62 -0.86
CA LEU A 52 -10.94 -4.81 -0.07
C LEU A 52 -11.58 -6.17 -0.36
N LYS A 53 -11.54 -6.60 -1.62
CA LYS A 53 -12.15 -7.86 -2.07
C LYS A 53 -11.31 -9.09 -1.72
N PHE A 54 -10.00 -9.04 -1.97
CA PHE A 54 -9.14 -10.23 -1.90
C PHE A 54 -8.38 -10.35 -0.59
N HIS A 55 -8.14 -9.23 0.10
CA HIS A 55 -7.32 -9.16 1.30
C HIS A 55 -7.92 -8.25 2.40
N PRO A 56 -9.23 -8.39 2.75
CA PRO A 56 -9.89 -7.50 3.71
C PRO A 56 -9.20 -7.46 5.09
N HIS A 57 -8.52 -8.55 5.49
CA HIS A 57 -7.76 -8.60 6.73
C HIS A 57 -6.46 -7.78 6.72
N HIS A 58 -6.03 -7.36 5.53
CA HIS A 58 -4.88 -6.47 5.32
C HIS A 58 -5.33 -5.07 4.88
N CYS A 59 -6.51 -4.65 5.35
CA CYS A 59 -7.06 -3.32 5.13
C CYS A 59 -7.33 -2.67 6.49
N ILE A 60 -6.75 -1.50 6.70
CA ILE A 60 -6.81 -0.72 7.93
C ILE A 60 -7.44 0.64 7.62
N VAL A 61 -8.34 1.09 8.46
CA VAL A 61 -9.09 2.35 8.31
C VAL A 61 -8.70 3.31 9.44
N ILE A 62 -8.53 4.57 9.08
CA ILE A 62 -8.49 5.69 10.03
C ILE A 62 -9.87 6.34 9.98
N ALA A 63 -10.53 6.46 11.13
CA ALA A 63 -11.87 7.03 11.22
C ALA A 63 -11.96 8.16 12.26
N ASP A 64 -12.77 9.17 11.98
CA ASP A 64 -13.24 10.16 12.94
C ASP A 64 -14.65 9.77 13.38
N GLY A 65 -14.77 9.23 14.61
CA GLY A 65 -15.95 8.49 14.98
C GLY A 65 -16.20 7.33 14.02
N ASP A 66 -17.36 7.31 13.36
CA ASP A 66 -17.72 6.27 12.37
C ASP A 66 -17.32 6.63 10.93
N THR A 67 -16.79 7.84 10.69
CA THR A 67 -16.48 8.34 9.35
C THR A 67 -15.05 8.02 8.95
N PRO A 68 -14.80 7.19 7.93
CA PRO A 68 -13.46 6.97 7.37
C PRO A 68 -12.86 8.29 6.85
N VAL A 69 -11.59 8.54 7.19
CA VAL A 69 -10.81 9.71 6.76
C VAL A 69 -9.44 9.32 6.18
N GLY A 70 -9.14 8.03 6.15
CA GLY A 70 -7.94 7.47 5.55
C GLY A 70 -7.93 5.95 5.63
N TYR A 71 -7.04 5.33 4.86
CA TYR A 71 -6.85 3.89 4.89
C TYR A 71 -5.40 3.50 4.55
N ALA A 72 -5.01 2.31 4.98
CA ALA A 72 -3.85 1.59 4.48
C ALA A 72 -4.30 0.18 4.06
N VAL A 73 -3.95 -0.23 2.84
CA VAL A 73 -4.32 -1.54 2.30
C VAL A 73 -3.08 -2.24 1.74
N GLY A 74 -3.10 -3.57 1.74
CA GLY A 74 -1.97 -4.32 1.21
C GLY A 74 -2.30 -5.77 0.87
N THR A 75 -1.33 -6.42 0.26
CA THR A 75 -1.35 -7.86 -0.02
C THR A 75 -0.08 -8.51 0.52
N PRO A 76 -0.15 -9.72 1.09
CA PRO A 76 1.03 -10.44 1.55
C PRO A 76 1.88 -11.01 0.42
N ASP A 77 1.32 -11.18 -0.79
CA ASP A 77 2.00 -11.75 -1.96
C ASP A 77 1.60 -11.01 -3.23
N THR A 78 2.51 -10.16 -3.72
CA THR A 78 2.34 -9.37 -4.94
C THR A 78 2.17 -10.24 -6.18
N THR A 79 2.86 -11.38 -6.25
CA THR A 79 2.81 -12.27 -7.43
C THR A 79 1.45 -12.94 -7.52
N ALA A 80 0.98 -13.56 -6.43
CA ALA A 80 -0.32 -14.18 -6.37
C ALA A 80 -1.47 -13.17 -6.58
N PHE A 81 -1.31 -11.96 -6.02
CA PHE A 81 -2.26 -10.87 -6.21
C PHE A 81 -2.34 -10.44 -7.68
N THR A 82 -1.19 -10.21 -8.33
CA THR A 82 -1.12 -9.84 -9.76
C THR A 82 -1.74 -10.90 -10.67
N SER A 83 -1.48 -12.19 -10.42
CA SER A 83 -2.13 -13.28 -11.18
C SER A 83 -3.66 -13.20 -11.04
N ARG A 84 -4.17 -13.01 -9.83
CA ARG A 84 -5.61 -12.88 -9.57
C ARG A 84 -6.23 -11.65 -10.24
N LEU A 85 -5.48 -10.52 -10.25
CA LEU A 85 -5.91 -9.32 -10.98
C LEU A 85 -6.04 -9.61 -12.47
N THR A 86 -5.02 -10.20 -13.07
CA THR A 86 -4.96 -10.47 -14.51
C THR A 86 -6.03 -11.47 -14.95
N GLU A 87 -6.23 -12.53 -14.19
CA GLU A 87 -7.15 -13.62 -14.56
C GLU A 87 -8.62 -13.26 -14.29
N HIS A 88 -8.92 -12.53 -13.22
CA HIS A 88 -10.29 -12.40 -12.73
C HIS A 88 -10.78 -10.97 -12.56
N TRP A 89 -9.89 -10.00 -12.32
CA TRP A 89 -10.29 -8.64 -11.99
C TRP A 89 -10.27 -7.70 -13.19
N TRP A 90 -9.15 -7.61 -13.90
CA TRP A 90 -9.02 -6.73 -15.05
C TRP A 90 -10.04 -7.00 -16.17
N PRO A 91 -10.38 -8.25 -16.53
CA PRO A 91 -11.42 -8.50 -17.52
C PRO A 91 -12.78 -7.88 -17.13
N GLN A 92 -13.15 -7.92 -15.84
CA GLN A 92 -14.41 -7.33 -15.36
C GLN A 92 -14.36 -5.79 -15.40
N VAL A 93 -13.25 -5.18 -14.98
CA VAL A 93 -13.05 -3.73 -15.02
C VAL A 93 -13.11 -3.22 -16.46
N LEU A 94 -12.35 -3.83 -17.38
CA LEU A 94 -12.32 -3.42 -18.79
C LEU A 94 -13.67 -3.61 -19.48
N ASN A 95 -14.40 -4.70 -19.18
CA ASN A 95 -15.75 -4.88 -19.69
C ASN A 95 -16.70 -3.77 -19.21
N ARG A 96 -16.63 -3.38 -17.94
CA ARG A 96 -17.41 -2.26 -17.42
C ARG A 96 -17.04 -0.93 -18.09
N VAL A 97 -15.76 -0.65 -18.34
CA VAL A 97 -15.31 0.53 -19.10
C VAL A 97 -15.93 0.53 -20.49
N ALA A 98 -15.84 -0.59 -21.23
CA ALA A 98 -16.42 -0.71 -22.57
C ALA A 98 -17.95 -0.51 -22.57
N GLN A 99 -18.67 -1.04 -21.59
CA GLN A 99 -20.11 -0.84 -21.45
C GLN A 99 -20.46 0.64 -21.28
N VAL A 100 -19.73 1.38 -20.44
CA VAL A 100 -19.97 2.82 -20.24
C VAL A 100 -19.64 3.62 -21.48
N GLN A 101 -18.56 3.28 -22.21
CA GLN A 101 -18.25 3.94 -23.50
C GLN A 101 -19.35 3.72 -24.54
N ASN A 102 -19.95 2.52 -24.59
CA ASN A 102 -21.05 2.22 -25.49
C ASN A 102 -22.33 3.04 -25.21
N THR A 103 -22.45 3.63 -24.00
CA THR A 103 -23.54 4.59 -23.68
C THR A 103 -23.24 6.02 -24.08
N GLY A 104 -22.11 6.27 -24.74
CA GLY A 104 -21.71 7.61 -25.22
C GLY A 104 -20.82 8.39 -24.25
N THR A 105 -20.37 7.80 -23.16
CA THR A 105 -19.44 8.47 -22.23
C THR A 105 -18.05 8.57 -22.87
N HIS A 106 -17.51 9.77 -22.97
CA HIS A 106 -16.16 10.04 -23.44
C HIS A 106 -15.18 9.96 -22.26
N LEU A 107 -14.15 9.13 -22.39
CA LEU A 107 -13.08 9.03 -21.40
C LEU A 107 -12.21 10.29 -21.42
N LEU A 108 -11.79 10.72 -20.24
CA LEU A 108 -10.78 11.76 -20.07
C LEU A 108 -9.35 11.17 -20.12
N PRO A 109 -8.32 12.00 -20.28
CA PRO A 109 -6.94 11.52 -20.36
C PRO A 109 -6.53 10.63 -19.17
N ALA A 110 -6.99 10.92 -17.95
CA ALA A 110 -6.70 10.12 -16.76
C ALA A 110 -7.38 8.74 -16.81
N ASP A 111 -8.61 8.64 -17.34
CA ASP A 111 -9.26 7.33 -17.55
C ASP A 111 -8.45 6.47 -18.54
N HIS A 112 -8.02 7.07 -19.66
CA HIS A 112 -7.18 6.37 -20.65
C HIS A 112 -5.85 5.91 -20.04
N ALA A 113 -5.22 6.72 -19.18
CA ALA A 113 -4.00 6.35 -18.49
C ALA A 113 -4.22 5.13 -17.57
N LEU A 114 -5.34 5.06 -16.83
CA LEU A 114 -5.68 3.89 -16.00
C LEU A 114 -5.95 2.65 -16.84
N VAL A 115 -6.68 2.76 -17.95
CA VAL A 115 -6.89 1.63 -18.88
C VAL A 115 -5.55 1.13 -19.42
N THR A 116 -4.65 2.03 -19.77
CA THR A 116 -3.29 1.68 -20.21
C THR A 116 -2.51 0.98 -19.09
N THR A 117 -2.61 1.49 -17.86
CA THR A 117 -2.00 0.86 -16.67
C THR A 117 -2.50 -0.58 -16.49
N ILE A 118 -3.81 -0.82 -16.64
CA ILE A 118 -4.37 -2.18 -16.56
C ILE A 118 -3.78 -3.10 -17.63
N HIS A 119 -3.69 -2.64 -18.88
CA HIS A 119 -3.12 -3.43 -19.99
C HIS A 119 -1.62 -3.68 -19.85
N GLN A 120 -0.90 -2.78 -19.21
CA GLN A 120 0.55 -2.84 -19.01
C GLN A 120 0.92 -3.28 -17.57
N TRP A 121 -0.06 -3.78 -16.81
CA TRP A 121 0.19 -4.19 -15.44
C TRP A 121 1.28 -5.24 -15.37
N ALA A 122 2.34 -4.94 -14.66
CA ALA A 122 3.52 -5.79 -14.56
C ALA A 122 3.97 -5.92 -13.10
N LEU A 123 4.61 -7.03 -12.81
CA LEU A 123 5.27 -7.23 -11.52
C LEU A 123 6.43 -6.24 -11.35
N PRO A 124 6.69 -5.78 -10.11
CA PRO A 124 7.94 -5.12 -9.78
C PRO A 124 9.16 -5.97 -10.15
N PRO A 125 10.36 -5.39 -10.22
CA PRO A 125 11.58 -6.15 -10.47
C PRO A 125 11.71 -7.38 -9.55
N ALA A 126 12.22 -8.49 -10.07
CA ALA A 126 12.37 -9.73 -9.31
C ALA A 126 13.22 -9.53 -8.03
N SER A 127 14.21 -8.63 -8.05
CA SER A 127 15.02 -8.25 -6.90
C SER A 127 14.19 -7.59 -5.78
N VAL A 128 13.10 -6.89 -6.12
CA VAL A 128 12.19 -6.30 -5.13
C VAL A 128 11.30 -7.41 -4.55
N ILE A 129 10.64 -8.19 -5.41
CA ILE A 129 9.67 -9.21 -4.98
C ILE A 129 10.33 -10.30 -4.12
N SER A 130 11.56 -10.70 -4.45
CA SER A 130 12.26 -11.77 -3.71
C SER A 130 12.52 -11.42 -2.24
N SER A 131 12.78 -10.16 -1.94
CA SER A 131 13.04 -9.70 -0.57
C SER A 131 11.83 -9.07 0.10
N TYR A 132 10.92 -8.50 -0.67
CA TYR A 132 9.75 -7.75 -0.22
C TYR A 132 8.50 -8.23 -0.97
N PRO A 133 8.01 -9.46 -0.74
CA PRO A 133 6.91 -10.04 -1.52
C PRO A 133 5.57 -9.34 -1.31
N ALA A 134 5.33 -8.72 -0.14
CA ALA A 134 4.13 -7.93 0.12
C ALA A 134 4.24 -6.52 -0.48
N HIS A 135 3.07 -5.88 -0.73
CA HIS A 135 3.02 -4.45 -1.03
C HIS A 135 1.82 -3.75 -0.37
N LEU A 136 1.89 -2.42 -0.32
CA LEU A 136 0.85 -1.58 0.29
C LEU A 136 0.55 -0.32 -0.50
N HIS A 137 -0.65 0.25 -0.21
CA HIS A 137 -1.04 1.63 -0.50
C HIS A 137 -1.59 2.29 0.76
N ILE A 138 -1.50 3.62 0.83
CA ILE A 138 -2.08 4.43 1.90
C ILE A 138 -2.57 5.75 1.32
N ASP A 139 -3.79 6.12 1.68
CA ASP A 139 -4.41 7.38 1.31
C ASP A 139 -5.05 8.05 2.53
N LEU A 140 -4.78 9.34 2.70
CA LEU A 140 -5.18 10.11 3.87
C LEU A 140 -5.79 11.45 3.44
N LEU A 141 -7.04 11.70 3.82
CA LEU A 141 -7.59 13.06 3.77
C LEU A 141 -6.82 13.99 4.73
N ASP A 142 -6.92 15.29 4.50
CA ASP A 142 -6.23 16.30 5.33
C ASP A 142 -6.52 16.14 6.82
N ALA A 143 -7.75 15.73 7.18
CA ALA A 143 -8.14 15.47 8.55
C ALA A 143 -7.34 14.35 9.24
N ALA A 144 -6.78 13.39 8.45
CA ALA A 144 -5.94 12.30 8.95
C ALA A 144 -4.44 12.58 8.79
N GLN A 145 -4.06 13.73 8.24
CA GLN A 145 -2.66 14.12 8.06
C GLN A 145 -2.11 14.78 9.33
N GLY A 146 -0.80 14.66 9.54
CA GLY A 146 -0.21 15.08 10.80
C GLY A 146 -0.55 14.10 11.94
N GLY A 147 -0.19 14.40 13.18
CA GLY A 147 -0.53 13.59 14.37
C GLY A 147 -0.07 12.13 14.37
N GLY A 148 0.65 11.67 13.34
CA GLY A 148 1.19 10.31 13.24
C GLY A 148 0.16 9.23 12.83
N TRP A 149 -1.03 9.59 12.34
CA TRP A 149 -2.09 8.64 12.00
C TRP A 149 -1.71 7.71 10.85
N GLY A 150 -1.06 8.23 9.80
CA GLY A 150 -0.55 7.38 8.72
C GLY A 150 0.47 6.34 9.20
N ARG A 151 1.38 6.73 10.12
CA ARG A 151 2.31 5.80 10.75
C ARG A 151 1.59 4.73 11.57
N ARG A 152 0.54 5.10 12.32
CA ARG A 152 -0.26 4.14 13.09
C ARG A 152 -0.96 3.14 12.17
N ALA A 153 -1.61 3.62 11.10
CA ALA A 153 -2.29 2.74 10.15
C ALA A 153 -1.31 1.77 9.46
N ILE A 154 -0.15 2.26 9.02
CA ILE A 154 0.89 1.39 8.45
C ILE A 154 1.37 0.38 9.50
N ASN A 155 1.62 0.76 10.74
CA ASN A 155 2.07 -0.17 11.78
C ASN A 155 1.06 -1.29 12.04
N GLU A 156 -0.25 -0.98 12.05
CA GLU A 156 -1.30 -2.01 12.16
C GLU A 156 -1.27 -2.94 10.94
N LEU A 157 -1.16 -2.40 9.72
CA LEU A 157 -1.02 -3.21 8.52
C LEU A 157 0.24 -4.10 8.58
N LEU A 158 1.39 -3.55 8.98
CA LEU A 158 2.63 -4.33 9.14
C LEU A 158 2.48 -5.43 10.19
N THR A 159 1.67 -5.21 11.22
CA THR A 159 1.36 -6.24 12.22
C THR A 159 0.63 -7.41 11.59
N THR A 160 -0.38 -7.17 10.75
CA THR A 160 -1.08 -8.25 10.02
C THR A 160 -0.14 -8.99 9.06
N MET A 161 0.80 -8.29 8.42
CA MET A 161 1.80 -8.91 7.52
C MET A 161 2.80 -9.79 8.30
N ARG A 162 3.26 -9.35 9.48
CA ARG A 162 4.11 -10.17 10.35
C ARG A 162 3.39 -11.43 10.84
N GLN A 163 2.11 -11.33 11.20
CA GLN A 163 1.28 -12.48 11.56
C GLN A 163 1.14 -13.47 10.40
N ALA A 164 1.13 -13.00 9.17
CA ALA A 164 1.16 -13.82 7.95
C ALA A 164 2.59 -14.30 7.58
N HIS A 165 3.59 -14.08 8.45
CA HIS A 165 4.99 -14.47 8.24
C HIS A 165 5.63 -13.90 6.96
N VAL A 166 5.19 -12.73 6.52
CA VAL A 166 5.76 -12.07 5.35
C VAL A 166 7.14 -11.51 5.69
N PRO A 167 8.19 -11.81 4.91
CA PRO A 167 9.56 -11.40 5.24
C PRO A 167 9.82 -9.92 4.99
N GLY A 168 9.08 -9.28 4.07
CA GLY A 168 9.27 -7.88 3.71
C GLY A 168 8.14 -7.32 2.90
N ILE A 169 8.01 -6.01 2.91
CA ILE A 169 6.96 -5.27 2.20
C ILE A 169 7.57 -4.14 1.39
N HIS A 170 7.00 -3.86 0.22
CA HIS A 170 7.41 -2.74 -0.63
C HIS A 170 6.22 -1.84 -0.98
N LEU A 171 6.54 -0.71 -1.57
CA LEU A 171 5.59 0.20 -2.20
C LEU A 171 6.27 0.88 -3.39
N GLY A 172 5.46 1.39 -4.32
CA GLY A 172 5.89 2.30 -5.36
C GLY A 172 5.57 3.74 -4.97
N VAL A 173 6.50 4.66 -5.22
CA VAL A 173 6.28 6.09 -4.98
C VAL A 173 6.76 6.91 -6.16
N SER A 174 5.90 7.83 -6.65
CA SER A 174 6.22 8.74 -7.74
C SER A 174 7.42 9.64 -7.41
N ALA A 175 8.29 9.89 -8.39
CA ALA A 175 9.39 10.83 -8.26
C ALA A 175 8.91 12.26 -7.91
N ALA A 176 7.70 12.64 -8.35
CA ALA A 176 7.10 13.92 -8.04
C ALA A 176 6.55 14.01 -6.61
N ASN A 177 6.25 12.89 -5.94
CA ASN A 177 5.68 12.87 -4.61
C ASN A 177 6.78 12.83 -3.52
N THR A 178 7.56 13.92 -3.42
CA THR A 178 8.67 14.04 -2.45
C THR A 178 8.20 13.98 -1.00
N ARG A 179 6.96 14.41 -0.74
CA ARG A 179 6.34 14.34 0.59
C ARG A 179 6.15 12.90 1.04
N ALA A 180 5.59 12.05 0.17
CA ALA A 180 5.40 10.63 0.46
C ALA A 180 6.76 9.91 0.61
N GLN A 181 7.75 10.24 -0.22
CA GLN A 181 9.10 9.69 -0.08
C GLN A 181 9.70 10.00 1.30
N GLY A 182 9.62 11.26 1.74
CA GLY A 182 10.08 11.67 3.08
C GLY A 182 9.34 10.95 4.21
N PHE A 183 8.03 10.79 4.07
CA PHE A 183 7.20 10.05 5.03
C PHE A 183 7.63 8.59 5.14
N TYR A 184 7.76 7.87 4.01
CA TYR A 184 8.16 6.46 4.03
C TYR A 184 9.58 6.27 4.58
N THR A 185 10.52 7.15 4.22
CA THR A 185 11.87 7.14 4.79
C THR A 185 11.84 7.32 6.31
N HIS A 186 11.02 8.26 6.80
CA HIS A 186 10.89 8.52 8.24
C HIS A 186 10.33 7.31 9.02
N ILE A 187 9.48 6.49 8.41
CA ILE A 187 8.93 5.30 9.06
C ILE A 187 9.74 4.02 8.82
N GLY A 188 10.90 4.13 8.13
CA GLY A 188 11.89 3.06 8.02
C GLY A 188 11.93 2.31 6.68
N PHE A 189 11.22 2.79 5.65
CA PHE A 189 11.41 2.27 4.29
C PHE A 189 12.67 2.86 3.67
N THR A 190 13.33 2.08 2.83
CA THR A 190 14.51 2.48 2.05
C THR A 190 14.27 2.27 0.57
N VAL A 191 14.90 3.06 -0.29
CA VAL A 191 14.84 2.86 -1.75
C VAL A 191 15.54 1.55 -2.10
N VAL A 192 14.86 0.64 -2.80
CA VAL A 192 15.35 -0.69 -3.18
C VAL A 192 15.46 -0.87 -4.69
N ALA A 193 14.75 -0.06 -5.49
CA ALA A 193 14.88 -0.01 -6.94
C ALA A 193 14.35 1.31 -7.51
N PHE A 194 14.81 1.69 -8.69
CA PHE A 194 14.31 2.83 -9.45
C PHE A 194 13.49 2.38 -10.66
N ALA A 195 12.52 3.21 -11.04
CA ALA A 195 11.70 3.06 -12.24
C ALA A 195 11.58 4.43 -12.96
N PRO A 196 11.22 4.49 -14.24
CA PRO A 196 11.08 5.76 -14.97
C PRO A 196 10.08 6.74 -14.33
N TRP A 197 9.10 6.24 -13.59
CA TRP A 197 8.06 7.03 -12.92
C TRP A 197 8.39 7.37 -11.46
N GLY A 198 9.41 6.72 -10.84
CA GLY A 198 9.74 6.94 -9.43
C GLY A 198 10.64 5.85 -8.85
N SER A 199 10.31 5.37 -7.67
CA SER A 199 11.10 4.33 -7.00
C SER A 199 10.22 3.32 -6.27
N PHE A 200 10.77 2.11 -6.09
CA PHE A 200 10.28 1.15 -5.12
C PHE A 200 11.02 1.37 -3.80
N MET A 201 10.25 1.43 -2.71
CA MET A 201 10.81 1.47 -1.36
C MET A 201 10.40 0.20 -0.63
N GLY A 202 11.32 -0.38 0.14
CA GLY A 202 11.11 -1.64 0.85
C GLY A 202 11.45 -1.55 2.33
N MET A 203 10.81 -2.42 3.13
CA MET A 203 11.06 -2.59 4.55
C MET A 203 11.06 -4.08 4.88
N SER A 204 12.11 -4.57 5.57
CA SER A 204 12.14 -5.93 6.15
C SER A 204 11.16 -6.01 7.31
N LEU A 205 10.41 -7.12 7.39
CA LEU A 205 9.48 -7.43 8.47
C LEU A 205 10.00 -8.51 9.40
N THR A 206 11.12 -9.16 9.04
CA THR A 206 11.82 -10.12 9.92
C THR A 206 12.58 -9.35 10.97
N THR A 207 12.49 -9.79 12.24
CA THR A 207 13.38 -9.31 13.28
C THR A 207 14.82 -9.67 12.88
N PRO A 208 15.81 -8.75 12.98
CA PRO A 208 17.19 -9.14 12.81
C PRO A 208 17.48 -10.33 13.73
N PRO A 209 18.23 -11.36 13.28
CA PRO A 209 18.65 -12.41 14.20
C PRO A 209 19.33 -11.73 15.39
N GLU A 210 18.91 -12.06 16.61
CA GLU A 210 19.59 -11.59 17.82
C GLU A 210 21.07 -11.87 17.65
N ALA A 211 21.90 -10.82 17.76
CA ALA A 211 23.34 -10.99 17.72
C ALA A 211 23.69 -11.98 18.85
N THR A 212 24.10 -13.20 18.47
CA THR A 212 24.57 -14.20 19.44
C THR A 212 25.64 -13.54 20.28
N PRO A 213 25.51 -13.48 21.62
CA PRO A 213 26.55 -12.89 22.45
C PRO A 213 27.86 -13.62 22.17
N ALA A 214 28.88 -12.89 21.75
CA ALA A 214 30.20 -13.45 21.54
C ALA A 214 30.63 -14.16 22.82
N ALA A 215 30.85 -15.46 22.76
CA ALA A 215 31.33 -16.25 23.88
C ALA A 215 32.61 -15.61 24.42
N LEU A 216 32.51 -15.04 25.62
CA LEU A 216 33.67 -14.55 26.37
C LEU A 216 34.57 -15.76 26.65
N HIS A 217 35.61 -15.95 25.84
CA HIS A 217 36.72 -16.85 26.16
C HIS A 217 37.45 -16.23 27.34
N SER A 218 37.12 -16.69 28.53
CA SER A 218 37.90 -16.49 29.75
C SER A 218 39.21 -17.25 29.61
N GLN A 219 40.28 -16.53 29.20
CA GLN A 219 41.64 -17.04 29.38
C GLN A 219 41.98 -17.04 30.88
N VAL A 220 41.89 -18.20 31.46
CA VAL A 220 42.45 -18.45 32.80
C VAL A 220 43.98 -18.48 32.68
N HIS A 221 44.63 -17.42 33.10
CA HIS A 221 46.08 -17.40 33.29
C HIS A 221 46.39 -18.15 34.59
N GLY A 222 46.85 -19.39 34.43
CA GLY A 222 47.47 -20.15 35.53
C GLY A 222 48.75 -19.44 35.94
N LYS A 223 48.80 -18.89 37.16
CA LYS A 223 50.05 -18.57 37.86
C LYS A 223 50.64 -19.82 38.39
N THR A 224 51.79 -20.21 37.87
CA THR A 224 52.68 -21.19 38.56
C THR A 224 53.72 -20.38 39.31
N SER A 225 53.72 -20.54 40.61
CA SER A 225 54.78 -20.09 41.51
C SER A 225 55.91 -21.11 41.53
N LEU A 226 57.17 -20.66 41.40
CA LEU A 226 58.32 -21.04 42.24
C LEU A 226 59.45 -20.06 41.90
#